data_c3d5548a706d2ef7657bbffb284a3c0a
#
_entry.id   c3d5548a706d2ef7657bbffb284a3c0a
#
_cell.length_a   1.000
_cell.length_b   1.000
_cell.length_c   1.000
_cell.angle_alpha   90.00
_cell.angle_beta   90.00
_cell.angle_gamma   90.00
#
_symmetry.space_group_name_H-M   'P 1'
#
loop_
_entity.id
_entity.type
_entity.pdbx_description
1 polymer ?
#
loop_
_entity_poly.entity_id
_entity_poly.type
_entity_poly.pdbx_seq_one_letter_code
_entity_poly.pdbx_strand_id
1 'polypeptide(L)'
;MIPRRLIAALTSALAEAPAVALLGPRQVGKTTLALELAATRPTIYLDLESEADRAKLSEPELYLAQHADKLVILDEIQRTPQLFSSLRGLIDAGRRRGQGKGRFLVLGSASIDLLKQSSETLAGRIRDLELAPLDAGEVGSKRLDALWLRGGFPASLLAHSNAASLRWRVDFIRTYLERDIPQLGPRIPAETLRRLWTMLAHSQGGLLNAAAFARALAVDGKTVASYLDLLVDLLLVRRLAPWHGNVRKRLVKSPRLFVRDSGLVHALLGLGDREALLAHPVAGGSWEGLVIESLIAAAPNGTEAYFFRTATGAEIDLLLKLPGQRAPWAIEIKRGLAPKIERGFHLACDDVRPGRRLVVYGGVERFPLAENVEAVSLIELCEELSDA
;
A
#
# COMPACT_ATOMS: atom_id res chain seq x y z
N MET A 1 -18.05 -11.85 2.60
CA MET A 1 -16.93 -10.91 2.83
C MET A 1 -15.67 -11.56 2.26
N ILE A 2 -14.71 -10.81 1.73
CA ILE A 2 -13.42 -11.37 1.29
C ILE A 2 -12.51 -11.37 2.52
N PRO A 3 -11.94 -12.53 2.92
CA PRO A 3 -11.02 -12.60 4.04
C PRO A 3 -9.78 -11.74 3.79
N ARG A 4 -9.28 -11.08 4.83
CA ARG A 4 -8.06 -10.29 4.75
C ARG A 4 -6.88 -11.07 5.34
N ARG A 5 -5.83 -11.28 4.56
CA ARG A 5 -4.61 -11.99 5.03
C ARG A 5 -3.97 -11.30 6.24
N LEU A 6 -4.09 -9.98 6.30
CA LEU A 6 -3.49 -9.18 7.37
C LEU A 6 -4.02 -9.53 8.78
N ILE A 7 -5.17 -10.23 8.92
CA ILE A 7 -5.73 -10.61 10.23
C ILE A 7 -4.75 -11.45 11.05
N ALA A 8 -4.02 -12.38 10.43
CA ALA A 8 -3.03 -13.22 11.10
C ALA A 8 -1.85 -12.39 11.62
N ALA A 9 -1.29 -11.50 10.76
CA ALA A 9 -0.20 -10.61 11.14
C ALA A 9 -0.63 -9.59 12.22
N LEU A 10 -1.87 -9.09 12.16
CA LEU A 10 -2.45 -8.20 13.17
C LEU A 10 -2.57 -8.90 14.52
N THR A 11 -3.06 -10.15 14.52
CA THR A 11 -3.19 -10.96 15.74
C THR A 11 -1.82 -11.24 16.36
N SER A 12 -0.82 -11.62 15.56
CA SER A 12 0.56 -11.84 16.02
C SER A 12 1.18 -10.54 16.57
N ALA A 13 1.01 -9.42 15.86
CA ALA A 13 1.53 -8.13 16.31
C ALA A 13 0.96 -7.70 17.67
N LEU A 14 -0.34 -7.91 17.90
CA LEU A 14 -0.97 -7.63 19.20
C LEU A 14 -0.51 -8.59 20.30
N ALA A 15 -0.13 -9.83 19.97
CA ALA A 15 0.44 -10.76 20.95
C ALA A 15 1.87 -10.39 21.37
N GLU A 16 2.56 -9.56 20.59
CA GLU A 16 3.97 -9.20 20.81
C GLU A 16 4.16 -7.75 21.29
N ALA A 17 3.36 -6.81 20.79
CA ALA A 17 3.48 -5.38 21.05
C ALA A 17 2.36 -4.86 21.99
N PRO A 18 2.63 -3.80 22.78
CA PRO A 18 1.60 -3.14 23.59
C PRO A 18 0.53 -2.44 22.78
N ALA A 19 0.92 -1.89 21.65
CA ALA A 19 0.04 -1.21 20.72
C ALA A 19 0.37 -1.59 19.27
N VAL A 20 -0.66 -1.61 18.41
CA VAL A 20 -0.53 -1.79 16.97
C VAL A 20 -1.26 -0.62 16.29
N ALA A 21 -0.61 0.01 15.32
CA ALA A 21 -1.26 0.94 14.41
C ALA A 21 -1.61 0.20 13.10
N LEU A 22 -2.89 0.21 12.76
CA LEU A 22 -3.40 -0.29 11.49
C LEU A 22 -3.68 0.91 10.58
N LEU A 23 -2.75 1.17 9.68
CA LEU A 23 -2.80 2.30 8.75
C LEU A 23 -3.26 1.84 7.37
N GLY A 24 -3.86 2.73 6.61
CA GLY A 24 -4.31 2.43 5.24
C GLY A 24 -5.20 3.52 4.68
N PRO A 25 -5.41 3.58 3.36
CA PRO A 25 -6.31 4.56 2.75
C PRO A 25 -7.72 4.53 3.38
N ARG A 26 -8.46 5.61 3.27
CA ARG A 26 -9.90 5.61 3.65
C ARG A 26 -10.65 4.54 2.85
N GLN A 27 -11.68 3.94 3.48
CA GLN A 27 -12.57 2.95 2.86
C GLN A 27 -11.90 1.63 2.39
N VAL A 28 -10.70 1.35 2.87
CA VAL A 28 -9.97 0.10 2.57
C VAL A 28 -10.43 -1.09 3.44
N GLY A 29 -11.21 -0.82 4.50
CA GLY A 29 -11.79 -1.82 5.40
C GLY A 29 -11.09 -1.96 6.75
N LYS A 30 -10.35 -0.95 7.23
CA LYS A 30 -9.67 -0.98 8.56
C LYS A 30 -10.64 -1.27 9.70
N THR A 31 -11.71 -0.51 9.81
CA THR A 31 -12.75 -0.69 10.82
C THR A 31 -13.39 -2.08 10.76
N THR A 32 -13.65 -2.58 9.55
CA THR A 32 -14.21 -3.93 9.35
C THR A 32 -13.27 -5.00 9.90
N LEU A 33 -11.97 -4.92 9.58
CA LEU A 33 -10.96 -5.85 10.08
C LEU A 33 -10.80 -5.77 11.60
N ALA A 34 -10.83 -4.56 12.16
CA ALA A 34 -10.73 -4.34 13.60
C ALA A 34 -11.96 -4.90 14.34
N LEU A 35 -13.17 -4.77 13.79
CA LEU A 35 -14.39 -5.34 14.35
C LEU A 35 -14.43 -6.87 14.24
N GLU A 36 -13.88 -7.46 13.17
CA GLU A 36 -13.70 -8.91 13.07
C GLU A 36 -12.80 -9.43 14.19
N LEU A 37 -11.69 -8.76 14.46
CA LEU A 37 -10.82 -9.08 15.58
C LEU A 37 -11.51 -8.87 16.93
N ALA A 38 -12.28 -7.80 17.08
CA ALA A 38 -13.04 -7.48 18.31
C ALA A 38 -14.03 -8.59 18.71
N ALA A 39 -14.58 -9.31 17.73
CA ALA A 39 -15.50 -10.42 17.98
C ALA A 39 -14.81 -11.63 18.65
N THR A 40 -13.47 -11.70 18.66
CA THR A 40 -12.71 -12.85 19.19
C THR A 40 -12.20 -12.66 20.63
N ARG A 41 -12.33 -11.45 21.21
CA ARG A 41 -11.79 -11.11 22.54
C ARG A 41 -12.52 -9.92 23.18
N PRO A 42 -12.49 -9.78 24.52
CA PRO A 42 -13.03 -8.59 25.18
C PRO A 42 -12.41 -7.31 24.64
N THR A 43 -13.26 -6.40 24.14
CA THR A 43 -12.83 -5.22 23.41
C THR A 43 -13.68 -4.00 23.75
N ILE A 44 -13.07 -2.83 23.78
CA ILE A 44 -13.72 -1.51 23.74
C ILE A 44 -13.40 -0.89 22.39
N TYR A 45 -14.44 -0.48 21.67
CA TYR A 45 -14.31 0.28 20.41
C TYR A 45 -14.75 1.71 20.64
N LEU A 46 -13.89 2.66 20.22
CA LEU A 46 -14.13 4.10 20.30
C LEU A 46 -13.91 4.71 18.91
N ASP A 47 -14.95 5.32 18.35
CA ASP A 47 -14.89 6.10 17.12
C ASP A 47 -14.58 7.55 17.46
N LEU A 48 -13.39 8.02 17.14
CA LEU A 48 -12.97 9.39 17.43
C LEU A 48 -13.56 10.45 16.47
N GLU A 49 -14.35 10.06 15.47
CA GLU A 49 -15.25 11.00 14.77
C GLU A 49 -16.50 11.31 15.61
N SER A 50 -16.91 10.42 16.52
CA SER A 50 -18.05 10.60 17.42
C SER A 50 -17.69 11.54 18.59
N GLU A 51 -18.50 12.59 18.78
CA GLU A 51 -18.37 13.49 19.95
C GLU A 51 -18.59 12.75 21.27
N ALA A 52 -19.54 11.81 21.30
CA ALA A 52 -19.84 11.01 22.47
C ALA A 52 -18.65 10.13 22.89
N ASP A 53 -17.92 9.55 21.94
CA ASP A 53 -16.76 8.74 22.25
C ASP A 53 -15.55 9.61 22.63
N ARG A 54 -15.36 10.78 21.99
CA ARG A 54 -14.36 11.74 22.44
C ARG A 54 -14.63 12.26 23.85
N ALA A 55 -15.88 12.48 24.22
CA ALA A 55 -16.24 12.92 25.57
C ALA A 55 -15.83 11.91 26.66
N LYS A 56 -15.89 10.58 26.36
CA LYS A 56 -15.38 9.52 27.28
C LYS A 56 -13.86 9.64 27.53
N LEU A 57 -13.14 10.24 26.59
CA LEU A 57 -11.70 10.44 26.62
C LEU A 57 -11.31 11.86 27.07
N SER A 58 -12.20 12.59 27.76
CA SER A 58 -11.82 13.89 28.38
C SER A 58 -10.71 13.71 29.41
N GLU A 59 -10.74 12.59 30.17
CA GLU A 59 -9.68 12.12 31.07
C GLU A 59 -9.21 10.73 30.58
N PRO A 60 -8.37 10.68 29.52
CA PRO A 60 -8.10 9.42 28.82
C PRO A 60 -7.39 8.40 29.69
N GLU A 61 -6.50 8.84 30.59
CA GLU A 61 -5.76 7.96 31.47
C GLU A 61 -6.69 7.26 32.48
N LEU A 62 -7.66 8.00 33.01
CA LEU A 62 -8.64 7.45 33.94
C LEU A 62 -9.56 6.44 33.24
N TYR A 63 -10.13 6.81 32.10
CA TYR A 63 -11.04 5.94 31.37
C TYR A 63 -10.34 4.67 30.87
N LEU A 64 -9.19 4.81 30.23
CA LEU A 64 -8.45 3.68 29.64
C LEU A 64 -7.82 2.76 30.71
N ALA A 65 -7.54 3.27 31.92
CA ALA A 65 -7.06 2.45 33.03
C ALA A 65 -8.13 1.47 33.54
N GLN A 66 -9.42 1.86 33.51
CA GLN A 66 -10.54 1.00 33.91
C GLN A 66 -10.76 -0.20 32.96
N HIS A 67 -10.17 -0.15 31.76
CA HIS A 67 -10.29 -1.16 30.72
C HIS A 67 -8.95 -1.85 30.43
N ALA A 68 -8.09 -1.99 31.44
CA ALA A 68 -6.76 -2.56 31.28
C ALA A 68 -6.75 -4.04 30.86
N ASP A 69 -7.85 -4.74 31.12
CA ASP A 69 -8.10 -6.15 30.80
C ASP A 69 -8.62 -6.39 29.37
N LYS A 70 -8.89 -5.30 28.62
CA LYS A 70 -9.51 -5.36 27.29
C LYS A 70 -8.58 -4.81 26.20
N LEU A 71 -8.82 -5.25 24.97
CA LEU A 71 -8.31 -4.53 23.80
C LEU A 71 -9.07 -3.22 23.63
N VAL A 72 -8.37 -2.11 23.53
CA VAL A 72 -8.98 -0.83 23.20
C VAL A 72 -8.67 -0.51 21.74
N ILE A 73 -9.73 -0.38 20.93
CA ILE A 73 -9.65 0.07 19.53
C ILE A 73 -9.98 1.55 19.49
N LEU A 74 -9.05 2.33 18.96
CA LEU A 74 -9.18 3.78 18.73
C LEU A 74 -9.25 4.04 17.24
N ASP A 75 -10.44 4.29 16.70
CA ASP A 75 -10.63 4.53 15.28
C ASP A 75 -10.54 6.03 14.95
N GLU A 76 -9.96 6.36 13.80
CA GLU A 76 -9.70 7.72 13.29
C GLU A 76 -8.89 8.57 14.31
N ILE A 77 -7.78 7.99 14.83
CA ILE A 77 -6.94 8.58 15.90
C ILE A 77 -6.41 9.98 15.55
N GLN A 78 -6.27 10.32 14.27
CA GLN A 78 -5.85 11.65 13.82
C GLN A 78 -6.81 12.77 14.24
N ARG A 79 -8.03 12.44 14.68
CA ARG A 79 -9.00 13.41 15.26
C ARG A 79 -8.62 13.85 16.67
N THR A 80 -7.78 13.06 17.35
CA THR A 80 -7.40 13.31 18.76
C THR A 80 -5.91 12.98 18.96
N PRO A 81 -4.99 13.69 18.29
CA PRO A 81 -3.56 13.36 18.30
C PRO A 81 -2.92 13.45 19.69
N GLN A 82 -3.47 14.26 20.60
CA GLN A 82 -3.00 14.37 21.99
C GLN A 82 -3.08 13.03 22.76
N LEU A 83 -3.91 12.08 22.31
CA LEU A 83 -3.99 10.74 22.93
C LEU A 83 -2.66 9.97 22.88
N PHE A 84 -1.77 10.23 21.92
CA PHE A 84 -0.49 9.53 21.85
C PHE A 84 0.37 9.70 23.11
N SER A 85 0.33 10.86 23.75
CA SER A 85 1.05 11.11 25.03
C SER A 85 0.46 10.28 26.17
N SER A 86 -0.87 10.24 26.31
CA SER A 86 -1.55 9.42 27.32
C SER A 86 -1.35 7.92 27.09
N LEU A 87 -1.41 7.47 25.82
CA LEU A 87 -1.12 6.07 25.46
C LEU A 87 0.30 5.68 25.87
N ARG A 88 1.29 6.55 25.67
CA ARG A 88 2.67 6.31 26.13
C ARG A 88 2.72 6.03 27.63
N GLY A 89 2.11 6.91 28.45
CA GLY A 89 2.08 6.76 29.90
C GLY A 89 1.42 5.44 30.33
N LEU A 90 0.28 5.12 29.71
CA LEU A 90 -0.47 3.88 30.00
C LEU A 90 0.29 2.62 29.58
N ILE A 91 0.98 2.63 28.44
CA ILE A 91 1.81 1.52 28.00
C ILE A 91 2.97 1.28 28.94
N ASP A 92 3.67 2.36 29.35
CA ASP A 92 4.79 2.25 30.27
C ASP A 92 4.34 1.77 31.68
N ALA A 93 3.20 2.24 32.15
CA ALA A 93 2.58 1.75 33.39
C ALA A 93 2.16 0.27 33.29
N GLY A 94 1.58 -0.13 32.16
CA GLY A 94 1.21 -1.53 31.89
C GLY A 94 2.41 -2.47 31.88
N ARG A 95 3.51 -2.06 31.20
CA ARG A 95 4.76 -2.84 31.18
C ARG A 95 5.32 -3.10 32.59
N ARG A 96 5.30 -2.08 33.47
CA ARG A 96 5.75 -2.24 34.87
C ARG A 96 4.89 -3.25 35.67
N ARG A 97 3.65 -3.47 35.28
CA ARG A 97 2.70 -4.43 35.89
C ARG A 97 2.70 -5.79 35.20
N GLY A 98 3.56 -6.04 34.21
CA GLY A 98 3.54 -7.28 33.43
C GLY A 98 2.41 -7.37 32.39
N GLN A 99 1.65 -6.28 32.17
CA GLN A 99 0.53 -6.18 31.23
C GLN A 99 0.96 -5.41 29.97
N GLY A 100 2.00 -5.90 29.31
CA GLY A 100 2.70 -5.14 28.28
C GLY A 100 2.28 -5.41 26.84
N LYS A 101 1.21 -6.19 26.55
CA LYS A 101 0.93 -6.65 25.16
C LYS A 101 -0.57 -6.58 24.85
N GLY A 102 -0.90 -6.36 23.57
CA GLY A 102 -2.24 -6.46 23.01
C GLY A 102 -3.28 -5.52 23.58
N ARG A 103 -2.85 -4.35 24.05
CA ARG A 103 -3.73 -3.44 24.76
C ARG A 103 -4.41 -2.43 23.86
N PHE A 104 -3.71 -1.93 22.85
CA PHE A 104 -4.23 -0.88 21.98
C PHE A 104 -4.13 -1.27 20.51
N LEU A 105 -5.22 -1.06 19.78
CA LEU A 105 -5.27 -1.06 18.32
C LEU A 105 -5.72 0.31 17.85
N VAL A 106 -4.81 1.01 17.18
CA VAL A 106 -5.03 2.37 16.70
C VAL A 106 -5.29 2.30 15.20
N LEU A 107 -6.44 2.79 14.75
CA LEU A 107 -6.75 2.85 13.33
C LEU A 107 -6.60 4.30 12.85
N GLY A 108 -6.00 4.46 11.67
CA GLY A 108 -5.89 5.76 11.04
C GLY A 108 -5.86 5.66 9.53
N SER A 109 -6.50 6.61 8.85
CA SER A 109 -6.13 6.92 7.48
C SER A 109 -4.66 7.34 7.53
N ALA A 110 -3.82 6.79 6.65
CA ALA A 110 -2.43 7.16 6.59
C ALA A 110 -2.35 8.69 6.48
N SER A 111 -1.88 9.34 7.54
CA SER A 111 -1.62 10.78 7.57
C SER A 111 -0.18 10.97 8.00
N ILE A 112 0.47 11.95 7.43
CA ILE A 112 1.85 12.36 7.77
C ILE A 112 1.96 12.62 9.27
N ASP A 113 0.95 13.30 9.82
CA ASP A 113 0.92 13.67 11.24
C ASP A 113 0.77 12.46 12.15
N LEU A 114 -0.02 11.46 11.75
CA LEU A 114 -0.16 10.23 12.51
C LEU A 114 1.17 9.45 12.55
N LEU A 115 1.82 9.29 11.41
CA LEU A 115 3.10 8.58 11.31
C LEU A 115 4.21 9.28 12.09
N LYS A 116 4.30 10.62 12.03
CA LYS A 116 5.28 11.41 12.79
C LYS A 116 5.02 11.34 14.29
N GLN A 117 3.78 11.53 14.72
CA GLN A 117 3.44 11.51 16.14
C GLN A 117 3.57 10.13 16.76
N SER A 118 3.19 9.05 16.04
CA SER A 118 3.39 7.69 16.54
C SER A 118 4.87 7.34 16.66
N SER A 119 5.71 7.75 15.72
CA SER A 119 7.14 7.47 15.75
C SER A 119 7.90 8.24 16.84
N GLU A 120 7.51 9.48 17.12
CA GLU A 120 8.18 10.30 18.15
C GLU A 120 7.77 9.93 19.57
N THR A 121 6.46 9.67 19.80
CA THR A 121 5.93 9.43 21.16
C THR A 121 5.85 7.97 21.53
N LEU A 122 5.62 7.07 20.57
CA LEU A 122 5.45 5.63 20.78
C LEU A 122 6.60 4.79 20.23
N ALA A 123 7.78 5.36 19.97
CA ALA A 123 8.95 4.62 19.51
C ALA A 123 9.24 3.41 20.40
N GLY A 124 9.36 2.21 19.81
CA GLY A 124 9.55 0.94 20.50
C GLY A 124 8.35 0.43 21.32
N ARG A 125 7.17 1.07 21.17
CA ARG A 125 5.93 0.73 21.88
C ARG A 125 4.79 0.36 20.95
N ILE A 126 4.85 0.79 19.70
CA ILE A 126 3.85 0.54 18.68
C ILE A 126 4.47 -0.23 17.52
N ARG A 127 3.71 -1.12 16.92
CA ARG A 127 4.04 -1.79 15.66
C ARG A 127 3.08 -1.30 14.59
N ASP A 128 3.63 -0.85 13.47
CA ASP A 128 2.82 -0.38 12.36
C ASP A 128 2.53 -1.52 11.38
N LEU A 129 1.27 -1.61 10.96
CA LEU A 129 0.80 -2.50 9.90
C LEU A 129 0.04 -1.69 8.86
N GLU A 130 0.27 -1.99 7.60
CA GLU A 130 -0.43 -1.36 6.49
C GLU A 130 -1.53 -2.27 5.95
N LEU A 131 -2.77 -1.78 5.91
CA LEU A 131 -3.87 -2.41 5.20
C LEU A 131 -4.01 -1.77 3.81
N ALA A 132 -3.49 -2.45 2.81
CA ALA A 132 -3.68 -2.09 1.41
C ALA A 132 -5.11 -2.40 0.92
N PRO A 133 -5.56 -1.88 -0.23
CA PRO A 133 -6.73 -2.41 -0.93
C PRO A 133 -6.61 -3.92 -1.15
N LEU A 134 -7.73 -4.60 -1.48
CA LEU A 134 -7.72 -6.02 -1.80
C LEU A 134 -6.74 -6.31 -2.93
N ASP A 135 -5.96 -7.36 -2.78
CA ASP A 135 -4.93 -7.76 -3.74
C ASP A 135 -5.29 -9.09 -4.46
N ALA A 136 -4.45 -9.48 -5.41
CA ALA A 136 -4.67 -10.66 -6.22
C ALA A 136 -4.76 -11.96 -5.40
N GLY A 137 -3.92 -12.13 -4.38
CA GLY A 137 -3.93 -13.30 -3.50
C GLY A 137 -5.19 -13.40 -2.64
N GLU A 138 -5.80 -12.25 -2.25
CA GLU A 138 -7.03 -12.22 -1.46
C GLU A 138 -8.28 -12.49 -2.33
N VAL A 139 -8.29 -12.05 -3.59
CA VAL A 139 -9.47 -12.19 -4.46
C VAL A 139 -9.47 -13.46 -5.30
N GLY A 140 -8.29 -14.05 -5.55
CA GLY A 140 -8.12 -15.24 -6.36
C GLY A 140 -8.32 -15.04 -7.88
N SER A 141 -8.03 -16.08 -8.64
CA SER A 141 -8.00 -16.03 -10.11
C SER A 141 -9.34 -15.63 -10.75
N LYS A 142 -10.47 -16.08 -10.18
CA LYS A 142 -11.81 -15.78 -10.73
C LYS A 142 -12.17 -14.29 -10.75
N ARG A 143 -11.55 -13.48 -9.92
CA ARG A 143 -11.83 -12.04 -9.82
C ARG A 143 -10.67 -11.16 -10.28
N LEU A 144 -9.59 -11.74 -10.81
CA LEU A 144 -8.40 -11.01 -11.19
C LEU A 144 -8.67 -9.93 -12.26
N ASP A 145 -9.46 -10.24 -13.27
CA ASP A 145 -9.88 -9.26 -14.29
C ASP A 145 -10.72 -8.12 -13.70
N ALA A 146 -11.62 -8.45 -12.77
CA ALA A 146 -12.41 -7.44 -12.08
C ALA A 146 -11.54 -6.59 -11.14
N LEU A 147 -10.58 -7.19 -10.45
CA LEU A 147 -9.61 -6.48 -9.62
C LEU A 147 -8.78 -5.51 -10.46
N TRP A 148 -8.25 -5.96 -11.59
CA TRP A 148 -7.48 -5.09 -12.47
C TRP A 148 -8.30 -3.90 -12.97
N LEU A 149 -9.53 -4.14 -13.44
CA LEU A 149 -10.39 -3.08 -13.99
C LEU A 149 -10.91 -2.12 -12.92
N ARG A 150 -11.38 -2.66 -11.78
CA ARG A 150 -12.11 -1.91 -10.74
C ARG A 150 -11.25 -1.47 -9.57
N GLY A 151 -10.03 -2.02 -9.45
CA GLY A 151 -9.17 -1.82 -8.28
C GLY A 151 -9.59 -2.67 -7.08
N GLY A 152 -8.80 -2.58 -6.02
CA GLY A 152 -8.95 -3.37 -4.80
C GLY A 152 -9.75 -2.70 -3.68
N PHE A 153 -10.24 -1.47 -3.84
CA PHE A 153 -11.15 -0.89 -2.85
C PHE A 153 -12.45 -1.71 -2.77
N PRO A 154 -12.84 -2.21 -1.57
CA PRO A 154 -13.95 -3.16 -1.46
C PRO A 154 -15.26 -2.69 -2.12
N ALA A 155 -15.65 -1.43 -1.92
CA ALA A 155 -16.87 -0.88 -2.50
C ALA A 155 -16.81 -0.75 -4.03
N SER A 156 -15.62 -0.54 -4.60
CA SER A 156 -15.40 -0.52 -6.04
C SER A 156 -15.39 -1.93 -6.63
N LEU A 157 -14.59 -2.82 -6.04
CA LEU A 157 -14.44 -4.20 -6.53
C LEU A 157 -15.76 -4.97 -6.51
N LEU A 158 -16.51 -4.85 -5.42
CA LEU A 158 -17.76 -5.58 -5.18
C LEU A 158 -19.00 -4.88 -5.76
N ALA A 159 -18.83 -3.75 -6.46
CA ALA A 159 -19.94 -3.06 -7.10
C ALA A 159 -20.68 -3.98 -8.09
N HIS A 160 -22.01 -3.82 -8.17
CA HIS A 160 -22.88 -4.65 -9.00
C HIS A 160 -22.60 -4.51 -10.51
N SER A 161 -21.94 -3.45 -10.96
CA SER A 161 -21.57 -3.23 -12.37
C SER A 161 -20.29 -2.40 -12.49
N ASN A 162 -19.64 -2.43 -13.67
CA ASN A 162 -18.47 -1.60 -13.97
C ASN A 162 -18.81 -0.09 -13.88
N ALA A 163 -20.00 0.29 -14.34
CA ALA A 163 -20.46 1.67 -14.28
C ALA A 163 -20.65 2.14 -12.81
N ALA A 164 -21.21 1.30 -11.93
CA ALA A 164 -21.33 1.62 -10.51
C ALA A 164 -19.95 1.72 -9.84
N SER A 165 -19.03 0.82 -10.16
CA SER A 165 -17.64 0.86 -9.70
C SER A 165 -16.92 2.14 -10.15
N LEU A 166 -17.08 2.53 -11.42
CA LEU A 166 -16.46 3.75 -11.93
C LEU A 166 -17.02 5.00 -11.22
N ARG A 167 -18.35 5.09 -11.04
CA ARG A 167 -18.95 6.21 -10.29
C ARG A 167 -18.37 6.31 -8.89
N TRP A 168 -18.32 5.19 -8.16
CA TRP A 168 -17.74 5.16 -6.81
C TRP A 168 -16.30 5.68 -6.80
N ARG A 169 -15.44 5.25 -7.74
CA ARG A 169 -14.04 5.69 -7.82
C ARG A 169 -13.91 7.18 -8.13
N VAL A 170 -14.74 7.69 -9.04
CA VAL A 170 -14.78 9.13 -9.36
C VAL A 170 -15.21 9.94 -8.15
N ASP A 171 -16.26 9.49 -7.43
CA ASP A 171 -16.74 10.14 -6.20
C ASP A 171 -15.70 10.05 -5.08
N PHE A 172 -15.00 8.90 -4.94
CA PHE A 172 -13.91 8.73 -3.99
C PHE A 172 -12.78 9.74 -4.26
N ILE A 173 -12.30 9.83 -5.51
CA ILE A 173 -11.23 10.78 -5.90
C ILE A 173 -11.65 12.21 -5.58
N ARG A 174 -12.89 12.61 -5.93
CA ARG A 174 -13.40 13.94 -5.65
C ARG A 174 -13.46 14.22 -4.16
N THR A 175 -14.09 13.36 -3.39
CA THR A 175 -14.26 13.53 -1.94
C THR A 175 -12.92 13.56 -1.22
N TYR A 176 -11.97 12.70 -1.64
CA TYR A 176 -10.65 12.63 -1.05
C TYR A 176 -9.87 13.94 -1.25
N LEU A 177 -9.91 14.50 -2.47
CA LEU A 177 -9.22 15.75 -2.82
C LEU A 177 -9.86 16.98 -2.16
N GLU A 178 -11.20 17.03 -2.13
CA GLU A 178 -11.91 18.24 -1.70
C GLU A 178 -12.17 18.31 -0.20
N ARG A 179 -12.28 17.15 0.47
CA ARG A 179 -12.65 17.07 1.88
C ARG A 179 -11.52 16.49 2.74
N ASP A 180 -10.97 15.35 2.35
CA ASP A 180 -10.13 14.57 3.25
C ASP A 180 -8.69 15.11 3.31
N ILE A 181 -8.07 15.38 2.16
CA ILE A 181 -6.71 15.94 2.11
C ILE A 181 -6.61 17.33 2.79
N PRO A 182 -7.52 18.28 2.57
CA PRO A 182 -7.46 19.57 3.26
C PRO A 182 -7.52 19.48 4.79
N GLN A 183 -8.09 18.41 5.35
CA GLN A 183 -8.15 18.18 6.80
C GLN A 183 -6.83 17.61 7.37
N LEU A 184 -5.94 17.11 6.53
CA LEU A 184 -4.71 16.42 6.92
C LEU A 184 -3.47 17.34 6.94
N GLY A 185 -3.58 18.62 6.59
CA GLY A 185 -2.45 19.52 6.65
C GLY A 185 -2.41 20.63 5.59
N PRO A 186 -1.45 20.63 4.65
CA PRO A 186 -1.21 21.79 3.81
C PRO A 186 -2.41 22.13 2.91
N ARG A 187 -2.73 23.41 2.80
CA ARG A 187 -3.77 23.91 1.89
C ARG A 187 -3.30 23.80 0.44
N ILE A 188 -3.46 22.63 -0.15
CA ILE A 188 -3.17 22.38 -1.56
C ILE A 188 -4.47 22.59 -2.34
N PRO A 189 -4.49 23.38 -3.45
CA PRO A 189 -5.66 23.47 -4.29
C PRO A 189 -6.02 22.07 -4.84
N ALA A 190 -7.25 21.63 -4.57
CA ALA A 190 -7.73 20.30 -4.97
C ALA A 190 -7.58 20.04 -6.46
N GLU A 191 -7.80 21.06 -7.29
CA GLU A 191 -7.64 20.99 -8.75
C GLU A 191 -6.19 20.75 -9.18
N THR A 192 -5.22 21.40 -8.53
CA THR A 192 -3.78 21.19 -8.82
C THR A 192 -3.37 19.77 -8.46
N LEU A 193 -3.82 19.28 -7.30
CA LEU A 193 -3.52 17.92 -6.86
C LEU A 193 -4.22 16.89 -7.76
N ARG A 194 -5.44 17.15 -8.23
CA ARG A 194 -6.14 16.32 -9.22
C ARG A 194 -5.34 16.21 -10.52
N ARG A 195 -4.85 17.35 -11.04
CA ARG A 195 -4.01 17.38 -12.26
C ARG A 195 -2.74 16.55 -12.06
N LEU A 196 -2.04 16.74 -10.95
CA LEU A 196 -0.85 15.91 -10.66
C LEU A 196 -1.19 14.43 -10.63
N TRP A 197 -2.26 14.04 -9.93
CA TRP A 197 -2.65 12.63 -9.81
C TRP A 197 -3.04 12.03 -11.18
N THR A 198 -3.74 12.80 -12.02
CA THR A 198 -4.05 12.41 -13.40
C THR A 198 -2.79 12.24 -14.24
N MET A 199 -1.81 13.17 -14.13
CA MET A 199 -0.52 13.05 -14.82
C MET A 199 0.27 11.82 -14.37
N LEU A 200 0.21 11.46 -13.08
CA LEU A 200 0.81 10.24 -12.56
C LEU A 200 0.14 8.99 -13.16
N ALA A 201 -1.21 9.00 -13.28
CA ALA A 201 -1.94 7.92 -13.93
C ALA A 201 -1.56 7.74 -15.40
N HIS A 202 -1.37 8.83 -16.15
CA HIS A 202 -0.87 8.78 -17.53
C HIS A 202 0.55 8.22 -17.63
N SER A 203 1.39 8.48 -16.64
CA SER A 203 2.79 8.03 -16.59
C SER A 203 2.99 6.84 -15.65
N GLN A 204 1.97 6.00 -15.48
CA GLN A 204 1.97 4.84 -14.58
C GLN A 204 3.21 3.96 -14.80
N GLY A 205 4.01 3.76 -13.74
CA GLY A 205 5.26 3.02 -13.79
C GLY A 205 6.45 3.79 -14.40
N GLY A 206 6.25 5.04 -14.81
CA GLY A 206 7.30 5.89 -15.37
C GLY A 206 8.31 6.38 -14.32
N LEU A 207 9.50 6.75 -14.79
CA LEU A 207 10.51 7.40 -13.95
C LEU A 207 10.05 8.82 -13.55
N LEU A 208 10.30 9.18 -12.30
CA LEU A 208 10.00 10.53 -11.82
C LEU A 208 10.76 11.59 -12.63
N ASN A 209 10.00 12.45 -13.29
CA ASN A 209 10.49 13.69 -13.92
C ASN A 209 9.83 14.90 -13.27
N ALA A 210 10.33 15.28 -12.07
CA ALA A 210 9.78 16.40 -11.30
C ALA A 210 9.76 17.72 -12.08
N ALA A 211 10.73 17.97 -12.96
CA ALA A 211 10.79 19.17 -13.77
C ALA A 211 9.67 19.23 -14.82
N ALA A 212 9.29 18.08 -15.42
CA ALA A 212 8.15 18.02 -16.34
C ALA A 212 6.82 18.29 -15.63
N PHE A 213 6.60 17.67 -14.43
CA PHE A 213 5.42 17.95 -13.62
C PHE A 213 5.35 19.40 -13.16
N ALA A 214 6.46 20.00 -12.73
CA ALA A 214 6.53 21.39 -12.30
C ALA A 214 6.11 22.36 -13.42
N ARG A 215 6.65 22.17 -14.64
CA ARG A 215 6.26 22.97 -15.81
C ARG A 215 4.78 22.83 -16.15
N ALA A 216 4.26 21.60 -16.17
CA ALA A 216 2.87 21.33 -16.55
C ALA A 216 1.85 21.85 -15.52
N LEU A 217 2.23 21.93 -14.24
CA LEU A 217 1.39 22.43 -13.15
C LEU A 217 1.61 23.93 -12.88
N ALA A 218 2.57 24.57 -13.57
CA ALA A 218 3.00 25.96 -13.33
C ALA A 218 3.38 26.23 -11.86
N VAL A 219 4.10 25.28 -11.24
CA VAL A 219 4.62 25.36 -9.86
C VAL A 219 6.12 25.06 -9.85
N ASP A 220 6.80 25.27 -8.73
CA ASP A 220 8.21 24.91 -8.57
C ASP A 220 8.40 23.40 -8.27
N GLY A 221 9.66 22.94 -8.41
CA GLY A 221 9.99 21.53 -8.19
C GLY A 221 9.83 21.08 -6.72
N LYS A 222 9.97 21.98 -5.73
CA LYS A 222 9.79 21.67 -4.32
C LYS A 222 8.31 21.44 -4.01
N THR A 223 7.44 22.23 -4.63
CA THR A 223 5.98 22.06 -4.54
C THR A 223 5.54 20.71 -5.11
N VAL A 224 6.08 20.31 -6.28
CA VAL A 224 5.80 18.97 -6.83
C VAL A 224 6.27 17.88 -5.88
N ALA A 225 7.48 18.01 -5.31
CA ALA A 225 7.99 17.03 -4.35
C ALA A 225 7.08 16.91 -3.12
N SER A 226 6.63 18.04 -2.54
CA SER A 226 5.69 18.05 -1.41
C SER A 226 4.35 17.41 -1.74
N TYR A 227 3.81 17.61 -2.95
CA TYR A 227 2.57 16.99 -3.38
C TYR A 227 2.73 15.48 -3.59
N LEU A 228 3.86 15.05 -4.14
CA LEU A 228 4.19 13.65 -4.28
C LEU A 228 4.38 12.98 -2.92
N ASP A 229 5.10 13.63 -1.99
CA ASP A 229 5.29 13.13 -0.63
C ASP A 229 3.92 12.94 0.05
N LEU A 230 3.02 13.91 -0.06
CA LEU A 230 1.67 13.77 0.46
C LEU A 230 0.91 12.56 -0.11
N LEU A 231 0.92 12.35 -1.44
CA LEU A 231 0.24 11.21 -2.05
C LEU A 231 0.89 9.87 -1.67
N VAL A 232 2.20 9.85 -1.43
CA VAL A 232 2.93 8.67 -0.93
C VAL A 232 2.57 8.39 0.52
N ASP A 233 2.56 9.41 1.36
CA ASP A 233 2.22 9.28 2.78
C ASP A 233 0.74 8.88 2.99
N LEU A 234 -0.13 9.26 2.05
CA LEU A 234 -1.54 8.82 2.01
C LEU A 234 -1.72 7.42 1.42
N LEU A 235 -0.65 6.73 1.08
CA LEU A 235 -0.65 5.39 0.48
C LEU A 235 -1.43 5.29 -0.85
N LEU A 236 -1.53 6.40 -1.59
CA LEU A 236 -2.18 6.48 -2.90
C LEU A 236 -1.19 6.34 -4.05
N VAL A 237 0.06 6.69 -3.82
CA VAL A 237 1.15 6.60 -4.78
C VAL A 237 2.31 5.82 -4.16
N ARG A 238 2.89 4.89 -4.91
CA ARG A 238 4.14 4.23 -4.57
C ARG A 238 5.30 4.90 -5.28
N ARG A 239 6.33 5.17 -4.52
CA ARG A 239 7.64 5.55 -5.03
C ARG A 239 8.55 4.32 -4.95
N LEU A 240 8.65 3.56 -6.04
CA LEU A 240 9.52 2.40 -6.11
C LEU A 240 10.95 2.88 -6.34
N ALA A 241 11.82 2.59 -5.39
CA ALA A 241 13.21 3.03 -5.44
C ALA A 241 14.05 2.19 -6.41
N PRO A 242 15.07 2.76 -7.06
CA PRO A 242 16.02 1.98 -7.82
C PRO A 242 16.92 1.16 -6.88
N TRP A 243 17.30 -0.05 -7.33
CA TRP A 243 18.28 -0.88 -6.64
C TRP A 243 19.68 -0.28 -6.75
N HIS A 244 20.34 -0.10 -5.61
CA HIS A 244 21.71 0.44 -5.52
C HIS A 244 22.71 -0.63 -5.05
N GLY A 245 22.77 -1.77 -5.75
CA GLY A 245 23.84 -2.75 -5.53
C GLY A 245 25.20 -2.26 -6.04
N ASN A 246 26.28 -2.95 -5.66
CA ASN A 246 27.65 -2.69 -6.14
C ASN A 246 27.81 -3.07 -7.63
N VAL A 247 27.14 -2.34 -8.52
CA VAL A 247 27.17 -2.54 -9.96
C VAL A 247 28.09 -1.49 -10.58
N ARG A 248 29.06 -1.92 -11.39
CA ARG A 248 30.02 -1.02 -12.07
C ARG A 248 29.38 -0.15 -13.18
N LYS A 249 28.08 -0.33 -13.46
CA LYS A 249 27.34 0.37 -14.52
C LYS A 249 26.63 1.63 -13.99
N ARG A 250 26.41 2.60 -14.87
CA ARG A 250 25.63 3.80 -14.53
C ARG A 250 24.15 3.42 -14.38
N LEU A 251 23.64 3.47 -13.15
CA LEU A 251 22.27 3.18 -12.81
C LEU A 251 21.37 4.43 -12.93
N VAL A 252 20.10 4.20 -13.24
CA VAL A 252 19.07 5.20 -13.12
C VAL A 252 18.86 5.53 -11.65
N LYS A 253 18.80 6.82 -11.30
CA LYS A 253 18.65 7.29 -9.91
C LYS A 253 17.23 7.70 -9.56
N SER A 254 16.43 8.09 -10.55
CA SER A 254 15.04 8.51 -10.33
C SER A 254 14.17 7.30 -9.99
N PRO A 255 13.30 7.38 -8.98
CA PRO A 255 12.35 6.31 -8.68
C PRO A 255 11.30 6.17 -9.78
N ARG A 256 10.66 5.00 -9.85
CA ARG A 256 9.44 4.79 -10.63
C ARG A 256 8.22 5.16 -9.76
N LEU A 257 7.19 5.70 -10.39
CA LEU A 257 5.97 6.14 -9.72
C LEU A 257 4.77 5.31 -10.18
N PHE A 258 4.02 4.80 -9.20
CA PHE A 258 2.79 4.06 -9.45
C PHE A 258 1.65 4.66 -8.62
N VAL A 259 0.52 4.97 -9.25
CA VAL A 259 -0.75 5.06 -8.52
C VAL A 259 -1.07 3.63 -8.08
N ARG A 260 -1.20 3.41 -6.77
CA ARG A 260 -1.17 2.07 -6.18
C ARG A 260 -2.38 1.20 -6.53
N ASP A 261 -3.53 1.81 -6.73
CA ASP A 261 -4.76 1.09 -7.10
C ASP A 261 -5.05 1.25 -8.60
N SER A 262 -5.12 0.13 -9.32
CA SER A 262 -5.37 0.12 -10.76
C SER A 262 -6.72 0.73 -11.14
N GLY A 263 -7.74 0.54 -10.31
CA GLY A 263 -9.05 1.15 -10.52
C GLY A 263 -9.02 2.68 -10.40
N LEU A 264 -8.22 3.24 -9.49
CA LEU A 264 -8.02 4.69 -9.41
C LEU A 264 -7.27 5.22 -10.64
N VAL A 265 -6.25 4.48 -11.16
CA VAL A 265 -5.62 4.81 -12.45
C VAL A 265 -6.68 4.94 -13.53
N HIS A 266 -7.53 3.92 -13.67
CA HIS A 266 -8.55 3.89 -14.71
C HIS A 266 -9.60 5.01 -14.55
N ALA A 267 -10.02 5.31 -13.31
CA ALA A 267 -10.97 6.38 -13.05
C ALA A 267 -10.39 7.78 -13.34
N LEU A 268 -9.11 8.02 -13.00
CA LEU A 268 -8.39 9.26 -13.33
C LEU A 268 -8.27 9.49 -14.84
N LEU A 269 -8.25 8.40 -15.63
CA LEU A 269 -8.14 8.42 -17.08
C LEU A 269 -9.49 8.25 -17.80
N GLY A 270 -10.61 8.12 -17.06
CA GLY A 270 -11.94 7.95 -17.64
C GLY A 270 -12.20 6.58 -18.25
N LEU A 271 -11.41 5.55 -17.90
CA LEU A 271 -11.52 4.19 -18.44
C LEU A 271 -12.52 3.37 -17.61
N GLY A 272 -13.71 3.15 -18.16
CA GLY A 272 -14.84 2.53 -17.46
C GLY A 272 -15.00 1.03 -17.68
N ASP A 273 -14.45 0.49 -18.75
CA ASP A 273 -14.61 -0.90 -19.15
C ASP A 273 -13.31 -1.53 -19.67
N ARG A 274 -13.36 -2.85 -19.92
CA ARG A 274 -12.19 -3.61 -20.30
C ARG A 274 -11.69 -3.25 -21.71
N GLU A 275 -12.59 -2.95 -22.63
CA GLU A 275 -12.24 -2.65 -24.01
C GLU A 275 -11.49 -1.32 -24.09
N ALA A 276 -12.03 -0.29 -23.45
CA ALA A 276 -11.36 1.01 -23.33
C ALA A 276 -9.97 0.88 -22.65
N LEU A 277 -9.86 0.06 -21.60
CA LEU A 277 -8.59 -0.19 -20.93
C LEU A 277 -7.58 -0.87 -21.85
N LEU A 278 -7.98 -1.92 -22.56
CA LEU A 278 -7.09 -2.68 -23.45
C LEU A 278 -6.60 -1.85 -24.65
N ALA A 279 -7.40 -0.90 -25.11
CA ALA A 279 -7.05 0.04 -26.18
C ALA A 279 -6.16 1.21 -25.70
N HIS A 280 -6.01 1.39 -24.39
CA HIS A 280 -5.28 2.53 -23.86
C HIS A 280 -3.81 2.20 -23.56
N PRO A 281 -2.84 3.09 -23.86
CA PRO A 281 -1.41 2.85 -23.60
C PRO A 281 -1.06 2.51 -22.15
N VAL A 282 -1.89 2.93 -21.19
CA VAL A 282 -1.68 2.66 -19.76
C VAL A 282 -1.85 1.18 -19.38
N ALA A 283 -2.45 0.36 -20.24
CA ALA A 283 -2.80 -1.03 -19.92
C ALA A 283 -1.61 -1.84 -19.36
N GLY A 284 -0.44 -1.70 -19.99
CA GLY A 284 0.81 -2.34 -19.52
C GLY A 284 1.23 -1.87 -18.12
N GLY A 285 1.39 -0.57 -17.93
CA GLY A 285 1.81 0.01 -16.64
C GLY A 285 0.78 -0.18 -15.54
N SER A 286 -0.52 -0.20 -15.88
CA SER A 286 -1.59 -0.51 -14.93
C SER A 286 -1.56 -1.96 -14.45
N TRP A 287 -1.31 -2.91 -15.37
CA TRP A 287 -1.11 -4.31 -15.01
C TRP A 287 0.13 -4.50 -14.14
N GLU A 288 1.24 -3.89 -14.55
CA GLU A 288 2.51 -3.91 -13.80
C GLU A 288 2.31 -3.39 -12.37
N GLY A 289 1.63 -2.26 -12.20
CA GLY A 289 1.32 -1.69 -10.89
C GLY A 289 0.47 -2.63 -10.02
N LEU A 290 -0.55 -3.27 -10.58
CA LEU A 290 -1.34 -4.27 -9.87
C LEU A 290 -0.49 -5.45 -9.39
N VAL A 291 0.39 -5.98 -10.26
CA VAL A 291 1.28 -7.09 -9.91
C VAL A 291 2.24 -6.67 -8.79
N ILE A 292 2.89 -5.53 -8.92
CA ILE A 292 3.83 -5.01 -7.92
C ILE A 292 3.15 -4.84 -6.55
N GLU A 293 1.98 -4.18 -6.50
CA GLU A 293 1.24 -3.97 -5.24
C GLU A 293 0.78 -5.30 -4.62
N SER A 294 0.30 -6.26 -5.44
CA SER A 294 -0.12 -7.57 -4.95
C SER A 294 1.04 -8.37 -4.37
N LEU A 295 2.20 -8.38 -5.03
CA LEU A 295 3.38 -9.11 -4.55
C LEU A 295 3.99 -8.48 -3.30
N ILE A 296 4.05 -7.14 -3.22
CA ILE A 296 4.51 -6.44 -2.02
C ILE A 296 3.57 -6.70 -0.84
N ALA A 297 2.25 -6.69 -1.07
CA ALA A 297 1.26 -6.96 -0.03
C ALA A 297 1.28 -8.42 0.45
N ALA A 298 1.69 -9.36 -0.42
CA ALA A 298 1.82 -10.77 -0.09
C ALA A 298 3.14 -11.13 0.61
N ALA A 299 4.16 -10.33 0.39
CA ALA A 299 5.50 -10.60 0.90
C ALA A 299 5.60 -10.47 2.43
N PRO A 300 6.50 -11.21 3.09
CA PRO A 300 6.73 -11.11 4.51
C PRO A 300 7.04 -9.69 4.98
N ASN A 301 6.62 -9.35 6.21
CA ASN A 301 6.93 -8.06 6.80
C ASN A 301 8.45 -7.81 6.84
N GLY A 302 8.87 -6.61 6.44
CA GLY A 302 10.28 -6.25 6.34
C GLY A 302 10.90 -6.55 4.97
N THR A 303 10.12 -7.03 3.99
CA THR A 303 10.56 -7.14 2.60
C THR A 303 10.80 -5.76 2.01
N GLU A 304 11.95 -5.58 1.38
CA GLU A 304 12.30 -4.37 0.66
C GLU A 304 12.03 -4.56 -0.84
N ALA A 305 11.40 -3.56 -1.49
CA ALA A 305 11.02 -3.60 -2.89
C ALA A 305 11.76 -2.53 -3.70
N TYR A 306 12.31 -2.91 -4.84
CA TYR A 306 13.08 -2.05 -5.73
C TYR A 306 12.80 -2.40 -7.20
N PHE A 307 13.21 -1.54 -8.12
CA PHE A 307 13.41 -1.90 -9.52
C PHE A 307 14.88 -1.78 -9.88
N PHE A 308 15.29 -2.38 -10.98
CA PHE A 308 16.65 -2.21 -11.51
C PHE A 308 16.60 -1.70 -12.94
N ARG A 309 17.38 -0.65 -13.24
CA ARG A 309 17.52 -0.16 -14.60
C ARG A 309 18.86 0.51 -14.81
N THR A 310 19.56 0.11 -15.88
CA THR A 310 20.78 0.75 -16.36
C THR A 310 20.48 1.81 -17.41
N ALA A 311 21.42 2.73 -17.61
CA ALA A 311 21.32 3.72 -18.71
C ALA A 311 21.31 3.06 -20.11
N THR A 312 21.76 1.81 -20.24
CA THR A 312 21.83 1.04 -21.49
C THR A 312 20.62 0.13 -21.72
N GLY A 313 19.59 0.19 -20.86
CA GLY A 313 18.31 -0.50 -21.04
C GLY A 313 18.22 -1.92 -20.46
N ALA A 314 19.21 -2.38 -19.67
CA ALA A 314 19.00 -3.58 -18.86
C ALA A 314 18.06 -3.24 -17.71
N GLU A 315 16.97 -4.03 -17.51
CA GLU A 315 15.89 -3.71 -16.58
C GLU A 315 15.34 -4.97 -15.90
N ILE A 316 14.92 -4.81 -14.63
CA ILE A 316 14.07 -5.75 -13.88
C ILE A 316 12.95 -4.91 -13.29
N ASP A 317 11.70 -5.31 -13.53
CA ASP A 317 10.50 -4.57 -13.11
C ASP A 317 10.38 -4.50 -11.60
N LEU A 318 10.64 -5.64 -10.90
CA LEU A 318 10.57 -5.71 -9.45
C LEU A 318 11.69 -6.61 -8.89
N LEU A 319 12.40 -6.08 -7.91
CA LEU A 319 13.30 -6.82 -7.03
C LEU A 319 12.70 -6.87 -5.64
N LEU A 320 12.49 -8.06 -5.09
CA LEU A 320 12.06 -8.28 -3.71
C LEU A 320 13.22 -8.85 -2.89
N LYS A 321 13.66 -8.10 -1.88
CA LYS A 321 14.65 -8.56 -0.91
C LYS A 321 13.93 -8.99 0.36
N LEU A 322 13.72 -10.29 0.49
CA LEU A 322 13.01 -10.88 1.61
C LEU A 322 13.90 -10.88 2.87
N PRO A 323 13.29 -10.76 4.07
CA PRO A 323 14.02 -10.84 5.33
C PRO A 323 14.83 -12.14 5.44
N GLY A 324 16.08 -12.03 5.91
CA GLY A 324 16.97 -13.19 6.07
C GLY A 324 17.57 -13.74 4.79
N GLN A 325 17.13 -13.34 3.61
CA GLN A 325 17.70 -13.78 2.34
C GLN A 325 18.87 -12.86 1.90
N ARG A 326 19.95 -13.47 1.39
CA ARG A 326 21.15 -12.73 0.93
C ARG A 326 20.94 -12.05 -0.43
N ALA A 327 20.24 -12.72 -1.33
CA ALA A 327 20.01 -12.26 -2.70
C ALA A 327 18.52 -11.95 -2.93
N PRO A 328 18.19 -10.89 -3.67
CA PRO A 328 16.80 -10.57 -3.99
C PRO A 328 16.21 -11.56 -5.00
N TRP A 329 14.89 -11.60 -5.08
CA TRP A 329 14.17 -12.24 -6.18
C TRP A 329 14.00 -11.22 -7.31
N ALA A 330 14.32 -11.60 -8.53
CA ALA A 330 14.11 -10.78 -9.74
C ALA A 330 12.82 -11.21 -10.42
N ILE A 331 11.93 -10.26 -10.63
CA ILE A 331 10.59 -10.49 -11.17
C ILE A 331 10.40 -9.58 -12.37
N GLU A 332 10.16 -10.19 -13.53
CA GLU A 332 9.73 -9.55 -14.76
C GLU A 332 8.21 -9.69 -14.86
N ILE A 333 7.52 -8.68 -15.39
CA ILE A 333 6.06 -8.65 -15.43
C ILE A 333 5.57 -8.57 -16.87
N LYS A 334 4.82 -9.58 -17.30
CA LYS A 334 4.22 -9.65 -18.63
C LYS A 334 2.71 -9.88 -18.50
N ARG A 335 1.92 -9.26 -19.34
CA ARG A 335 0.46 -9.46 -19.34
C ARG A 335 0.00 -10.58 -20.26
N GLY A 336 0.77 -10.90 -21.30
CA GLY A 336 0.41 -11.90 -22.30
C GLY A 336 0.45 -13.34 -21.77
N LEU A 337 -0.23 -14.26 -22.45
CA LEU A 337 -0.22 -15.70 -22.11
C LEU A 337 1.05 -16.41 -22.59
N ALA A 338 1.77 -15.86 -23.54
CA ALA A 338 3.05 -16.38 -24.05
C ALA A 338 4.18 -15.37 -23.67
N PRO A 339 4.68 -15.42 -22.44
CA PRO A 339 5.69 -14.46 -21.99
C PRO A 339 7.01 -14.70 -22.72
N LYS A 340 7.65 -13.62 -23.14
CA LYS A 340 9.00 -13.64 -23.71
C LYS A 340 9.92 -12.84 -22.84
N ILE A 341 11.11 -13.39 -22.57
CA ILE A 341 12.16 -12.71 -21.80
C ILE A 341 12.99 -11.92 -22.79
N GLU A 342 13.18 -10.65 -22.49
CA GLU A 342 14.05 -9.78 -23.26
C GLU A 342 15.51 -9.90 -22.79
N ARG A 343 16.44 -9.62 -23.70
CA ARG A 343 17.89 -9.64 -23.39
C ARG A 343 18.23 -8.72 -22.20
N GLY A 344 17.47 -7.61 -22.05
CA GLY A 344 17.63 -6.64 -20.95
C GLY A 344 17.50 -7.27 -19.57
N PHE A 345 16.53 -8.17 -19.38
CA PHE A 345 16.33 -8.90 -18.13
C PHE A 345 17.51 -9.82 -17.78
N HIS A 346 18.00 -10.59 -18.77
CA HIS A 346 19.16 -11.47 -18.54
C HIS A 346 20.39 -10.66 -18.14
N LEU A 347 20.70 -9.58 -18.85
CA LEU A 347 21.82 -8.69 -18.53
C LEU A 347 21.66 -8.04 -17.14
N ALA A 348 20.46 -7.70 -16.75
CA ALA A 348 20.16 -7.15 -15.44
C ALA A 348 20.33 -8.21 -14.33
N CYS A 349 19.91 -9.45 -14.60
CA CYS A 349 20.13 -10.58 -13.68
C CYS A 349 21.60 -10.93 -13.48
N ASP A 350 22.43 -10.78 -14.52
CA ASP A 350 23.89 -10.98 -14.40
C ASP A 350 24.56 -9.92 -13.53
N ASP A 351 24.04 -8.68 -13.58
CA ASP A 351 24.52 -7.57 -12.76
C ASP A 351 24.07 -7.69 -11.30
N VAL A 352 22.78 -8.03 -11.06
CA VAL A 352 22.16 -8.10 -9.72
C VAL A 352 22.47 -9.41 -9.01
N ARG A 353 22.61 -10.51 -9.74
CA ARG A 353 22.78 -11.89 -9.25
C ARG A 353 21.67 -12.30 -8.27
N PRO A 354 20.40 -12.27 -8.72
CA PRO A 354 19.27 -12.62 -7.89
C PRO A 354 19.30 -14.11 -7.50
N GLY A 355 18.73 -14.43 -6.35
CA GLY A 355 18.56 -15.80 -5.88
C GLY A 355 17.51 -16.57 -6.68
N ARG A 356 16.50 -15.86 -7.22
CA ARG A 356 15.46 -16.42 -8.09
C ARG A 356 15.16 -15.46 -9.23
N ARG A 357 14.78 -16.03 -10.37
CA ARG A 357 14.40 -15.29 -11.60
C ARG A 357 13.01 -15.76 -12.03
N LEU A 358 12.05 -14.88 -11.95
CA LEU A 358 10.63 -15.18 -12.16
C LEU A 358 10.04 -14.25 -13.22
N VAL A 359 9.10 -14.78 -14.00
CA VAL A 359 8.27 -14.01 -14.92
C VAL A 359 6.83 -14.19 -14.51
N VAL A 360 6.22 -13.15 -13.94
CA VAL A 360 4.79 -13.13 -13.69
C VAL A 360 4.07 -12.82 -14.98
N TYR A 361 3.11 -13.67 -15.37
CA TYR A 361 2.42 -13.55 -16.64
C TYR A 361 0.89 -13.71 -16.48
N GLY A 362 0.14 -13.51 -17.56
CA GLY A 362 -1.33 -13.54 -17.53
C GLY A 362 -1.96 -14.93 -17.50
N GLY A 363 -1.16 -16.01 -17.50
CA GLY A 363 -1.65 -17.39 -17.40
C GLY A 363 -1.68 -17.92 -15.97
N VAL A 364 -2.01 -19.22 -15.83
CA VAL A 364 -2.21 -19.88 -14.52
C VAL A 364 -1.20 -20.98 -14.22
N GLU A 365 -0.43 -21.43 -15.20
CA GLU A 365 0.50 -22.54 -15.06
C GLU A 365 1.90 -22.07 -14.67
N ARG A 366 2.64 -22.89 -13.93
CA ARG A 366 4.08 -22.71 -13.70
C ARG A 366 4.87 -23.60 -14.65
N PHE A 367 5.84 -23.03 -15.33
CA PHE A 367 6.73 -23.77 -16.22
C PHE A 367 8.10 -23.09 -16.36
N PRO A 368 9.16 -23.86 -16.69
CA PRO A 368 10.45 -23.26 -17.00
C PRO A 368 10.38 -22.51 -18.33
N LEU A 369 10.78 -21.23 -18.32
CA LEU A 369 10.79 -20.38 -19.51
C LEU A 369 12.16 -20.30 -20.16
N ALA A 370 13.22 -20.40 -19.33
CA ALA A 370 14.61 -20.49 -19.74
C ALA A 370 15.42 -21.15 -18.61
N GLU A 371 16.73 -21.35 -18.83
CA GLU A 371 17.62 -21.80 -17.76
C GLU A 371 17.57 -20.85 -16.56
N ASN A 372 17.21 -21.39 -15.40
CA ASN A 372 17.06 -20.64 -14.14
C ASN A 372 16.00 -19.51 -14.18
N VAL A 373 15.01 -19.57 -15.10
CA VAL A 373 13.90 -18.63 -15.17
C VAL A 373 12.59 -19.37 -15.26
N GLU A 374 11.66 -19.09 -14.36
CA GLU A 374 10.33 -19.71 -14.30
C GLU A 374 9.24 -18.68 -14.65
N ALA A 375 8.28 -19.08 -15.48
CA ALA A 375 7.00 -18.40 -15.60
C ALA A 375 6.08 -18.87 -14.46
N VAL A 376 5.37 -17.96 -13.83
CA VAL A 376 4.49 -18.23 -12.70
C VAL A 376 3.26 -17.32 -12.75
N SER A 377 2.11 -17.83 -12.29
CA SER A 377 0.91 -16.99 -12.16
C SER A 377 1.06 -15.99 -11.01
N LEU A 378 0.35 -14.85 -11.12
CA LEU A 378 0.34 -13.85 -10.04
C LEU A 378 -0.18 -14.44 -8.72
N ILE A 379 -1.25 -15.24 -8.77
CA ILE A 379 -1.88 -15.84 -7.59
C ILE A 379 -0.92 -16.79 -6.88
N GLU A 380 -0.33 -17.71 -7.62
CA GLU A 380 0.61 -18.69 -7.06
C GLU A 380 1.82 -18.02 -6.43
N LEU A 381 2.36 -16.95 -7.05
CA LEU A 381 3.48 -16.23 -6.47
C LEU A 381 3.07 -15.44 -5.22
N CYS A 382 1.83 -14.92 -5.15
CA CYS A 382 1.31 -14.31 -3.92
C CYS A 382 1.18 -15.35 -2.79
N GLU A 383 0.71 -16.57 -3.07
CA GLU A 383 0.63 -17.65 -2.09
C GLU A 383 2.03 -18.03 -1.59
N GLU A 384 2.98 -18.25 -2.51
CA GLU A 384 4.37 -18.57 -2.17
C GLU A 384 5.05 -17.51 -1.29
N LEU A 385 4.82 -16.22 -1.60
CA LEU A 385 5.35 -15.12 -0.78
C LEU A 385 4.69 -15.03 0.60
N SER A 386 3.43 -15.43 0.72
CA SER A 386 2.72 -15.41 2.00
C SER A 386 3.18 -16.52 2.94
N ASP A 387 3.74 -17.61 2.40
CA ASP A 387 4.26 -18.76 3.12
C ASP A 387 5.78 -18.66 3.40
N ALA A 388 6.45 -17.65 2.85
CA ALA A 388 7.91 -17.45 2.97
C ALA A 388 8.27 -16.67 4.25
#